data_8571f65683abe654f972acd35f556035
#
_entry.id   8571f65683abe654f972acd35f556035
#
_cell.length_a   1.000
_cell.length_b   1.000
_cell.length_c   1.000
_cell.angle_alpha   90.00
_cell.angle_beta   90.00
_cell.angle_gamma   90.00
#
_symmetry.space_group_name_H-M   'P 1'
#
loop_
_entity.id
_entity.type
_entity.pdbx_description
1 polymer ?
#
loop_
_entity_poly.entity_id
_entity_poly.type
_entity_poly.pdbx_seq_one_letter_code
_entity_poly.pdbx_strand_id
1 'polypeptide(L)'
;MKLKKTIIGLSFTALFLLGSCSKQEKKAAPALTKTQVVQKIKKGFQSGQVIQSVTLGTDTSSQVALANTTFGGKNTVYHITNQTTNKGKTSSNEEWVNLNNVYINGQSTWYKADLEKLTGHNYAELTDAIMNNHMITNPSDQLVSAYKMKKSKKDGVYTYTLTAKSTDQALMKKAAAPIFNTTAQSTNQAKVFKQIQKLGKYQSMNVKAVVKDDKLSTFNVFVNLKLGKLMHVKVGQSYGNFGSHDFLKVPTSATNAKDLPTTNTKKK
;
A
#
# COMPACT_ATOMS: atom_id res chain seq x y z
N MET A 1 4.06 -83.17 -59.51
CA MET A 1 3.62 -82.57 -58.25
C MET A 1 3.92 -81.09 -58.25
N LYS A 2 2.92 -80.24 -58.40
CA LYS A 2 3.12 -78.79 -58.45
C LYS A 2 2.50 -78.15 -57.21
N LEU A 3 3.37 -77.58 -56.35
CA LEU A 3 2.92 -76.80 -55.16
C LEU A 3 2.47 -75.39 -55.60
N LYS A 4 1.25 -75.12 -55.30
CA LYS A 4 0.68 -73.74 -55.48
C LYS A 4 1.04 -72.92 -54.23
N LYS A 5 1.76 -71.82 -54.40
CA LYS A 5 2.01 -70.82 -53.35
C LYS A 5 0.86 -69.85 -53.31
N THR A 6 0.16 -69.85 -52.20
CA THR A 6 -0.88 -68.87 -51.92
C THR A 6 -0.24 -67.66 -51.22
N ILE A 7 -0.28 -66.48 -51.88
CA ILE A 7 0.18 -65.22 -51.29
C ILE A 7 -1.02 -64.57 -50.58
N ILE A 8 -0.93 -64.47 -49.29
CA ILE A 8 -1.88 -63.72 -48.46
C ILE A 8 -1.42 -62.28 -48.45
N GLY A 9 -2.17 -61.41 -49.14
CA GLY A 9 -1.94 -59.96 -49.09
C GLY A 9 -2.47 -59.40 -47.78
N LEU A 10 -1.57 -58.86 -46.98
CA LEU A 10 -1.90 -58.12 -45.71
C LEU A 10 -2.16 -56.66 -46.12
N SER A 11 -3.44 -56.32 -46.21
CA SER A 11 -3.85 -54.91 -46.39
C SER A 11 -3.69 -54.13 -45.09
N PHE A 12 -2.64 -53.32 -45.00
CA PHE A 12 -2.46 -52.35 -43.93
C PHE A 12 -3.41 -51.17 -44.19
N THR A 13 -4.54 -51.14 -43.51
CA THR A 13 -5.41 -49.98 -43.44
C THR A 13 -4.83 -49.01 -42.42
N ALA A 14 -4.11 -47.99 -42.88
CA ALA A 14 -3.64 -46.89 -42.03
C ALA A 14 -4.85 -46.00 -41.64
N LEU A 15 -5.36 -46.19 -40.42
CA LEU A 15 -6.29 -45.24 -39.81
C LEU A 15 -5.53 -43.98 -39.46
N PHE A 16 -5.67 -42.95 -40.30
CA PHE A 16 -5.30 -41.59 -39.96
C PHE A 16 -6.28 -41.10 -38.89
N LEU A 17 -5.91 -41.25 -37.60
CA LEU A 17 -6.53 -40.48 -36.52
C LEU A 17 -6.10 -39.04 -36.68
N LEU A 18 -6.93 -38.26 -37.37
CA LEU A 18 -6.91 -36.81 -37.34
C LEU A 18 -7.26 -36.40 -35.88
N GLY A 19 -6.24 -36.30 -35.05
CA GLY A 19 -6.30 -35.64 -33.76
C GLY A 19 -6.66 -34.18 -34.01
N SER A 20 -7.96 -33.86 -34.04
CA SER A 20 -8.42 -32.50 -33.91
C SER A 20 -7.99 -31.98 -32.55
N CYS A 21 -6.86 -31.26 -32.49
CA CYS A 21 -6.55 -30.39 -31.37
C CYS A 21 -7.67 -29.34 -31.31
N SER A 22 -8.79 -29.69 -30.72
CA SER A 22 -9.73 -28.69 -30.26
C SER A 22 -8.97 -27.83 -29.25
N LYS A 23 -8.55 -26.62 -29.63
CA LYS A 23 -8.20 -25.58 -28.70
C LYS A 23 -9.40 -25.46 -27.77
N GLN A 24 -9.32 -26.11 -26.62
CA GLN A 24 -10.25 -25.89 -25.53
C GLN A 24 -10.11 -24.40 -25.19
N GLU A 25 -10.99 -23.58 -25.75
CA GLU A 25 -11.12 -22.19 -25.34
C GLU A 25 -11.34 -22.25 -23.80
N LYS A 26 -10.33 -21.85 -23.03
CA LYS A 26 -10.48 -21.67 -21.60
C LYS A 26 -11.66 -20.74 -21.42
N LYS A 27 -12.81 -21.28 -21.04
CA LYS A 27 -13.99 -20.48 -20.69
C LYS A 27 -13.50 -19.37 -19.78
N ALA A 28 -13.61 -18.15 -20.23
CA ALA A 28 -13.17 -17.00 -19.45
C ALA A 28 -13.89 -17.07 -18.09
N ALA A 29 -13.13 -16.98 -17.00
CA ALA A 29 -13.72 -16.98 -15.66
C ALA A 29 -14.87 -15.95 -15.58
N PRO A 30 -15.98 -16.27 -14.93
CA PRO A 30 -17.10 -15.34 -14.81
C PRO A 30 -16.68 -14.07 -14.09
N ALA A 31 -17.28 -12.95 -14.48
CA ALA A 31 -16.98 -11.67 -13.85
C ALA A 31 -17.41 -11.69 -12.36
N LEU A 32 -16.57 -11.14 -11.47
CA LEU A 32 -16.85 -11.08 -10.04
C LEU A 32 -17.98 -10.08 -9.72
N THR A 33 -18.74 -10.38 -8.69
CA THR A 33 -19.68 -9.46 -8.04
C THR A 33 -18.93 -8.45 -7.17
N LYS A 34 -19.57 -7.33 -6.79
CA LYS A 34 -18.99 -6.33 -5.88
C LYS A 34 -18.50 -6.97 -4.57
N THR A 35 -19.29 -7.84 -3.97
CA THR A 35 -18.92 -8.55 -2.73
C THR A 35 -17.66 -9.40 -2.92
N GLN A 36 -17.57 -10.15 -4.02
CA GLN A 36 -16.38 -10.94 -4.30
C GLN A 36 -15.14 -10.08 -4.53
N VAL A 37 -15.28 -8.92 -5.19
CA VAL A 37 -14.17 -7.97 -5.36
C VAL A 37 -13.71 -7.40 -4.01
N VAL A 38 -14.63 -7.06 -3.11
CA VAL A 38 -14.30 -6.62 -1.75
C VAL A 38 -13.54 -7.71 -0.98
N GLN A 39 -13.95 -8.99 -1.12
CA GLN A 39 -13.22 -10.10 -0.50
C GLN A 39 -11.79 -10.26 -1.06
N LYS A 40 -11.55 -9.94 -2.34
CA LYS A 40 -10.18 -9.92 -2.89
C LYS A 40 -9.34 -8.81 -2.26
N ILE A 41 -9.93 -7.64 -1.99
CA ILE A 41 -9.25 -6.53 -1.31
C ILE A 41 -8.85 -6.91 0.12
N LYS A 42 -9.74 -7.58 0.85
CA LYS A 42 -9.52 -7.98 2.25
C LYS A 42 -8.41 -9.02 2.47
N LYS A 43 -7.95 -9.72 1.43
CA LYS A 43 -6.98 -10.82 1.57
C LYS A 43 -5.65 -10.41 2.19
N GLY A 44 -5.43 -9.10 2.34
CA GLY A 44 -4.18 -8.57 2.90
C GLY A 44 -3.00 -8.68 1.93
N PHE A 45 -1.87 -8.20 2.39
CA PHE A 45 -0.62 -8.19 1.63
C PHE A 45 0.55 -8.26 2.61
N GLN A 46 1.63 -8.93 2.21
CA GLN A 46 2.84 -9.09 3.03
C GLN A 46 3.94 -8.13 2.61
N SER A 47 3.89 -7.61 1.40
CA SER A 47 4.83 -6.63 0.91
C SER A 47 4.16 -5.66 -0.05
N GLY A 48 4.77 -4.49 -0.22
CA GLY A 48 4.25 -3.45 -1.10
C GLY A 48 4.91 -2.11 -0.88
N GLN A 49 4.24 -1.09 -1.40
CA GLN A 49 4.64 0.29 -1.24
C GLN A 49 3.43 1.13 -0.84
N VAL A 50 3.63 2.08 0.08
CA VAL A 50 2.61 3.06 0.44
C VAL A 50 3.20 4.46 0.46
N ILE A 51 2.51 5.39 -0.17
CA ILE A 51 2.81 6.82 -0.08
C ILE A 51 1.76 7.46 0.81
N GLN A 52 2.21 8.07 1.90
CA GLN A 52 1.38 8.79 2.85
C GLN A 52 1.71 10.27 2.78
N SER A 53 0.71 11.12 2.84
CA SER A 53 0.91 12.58 2.76
C SER A 53 -0.04 13.35 3.64
N VAL A 54 0.49 14.41 4.24
CA VAL A 54 -0.29 15.47 4.92
C VAL A 54 0.06 16.79 4.26
N THR A 55 -0.91 17.39 3.61
CA THR A 55 -0.77 18.73 3.00
C THR A 55 -1.54 19.75 3.84
N LEU A 56 -0.85 20.77 4.27
CA LEU A 56 -1.42 21.95 4.94
C LEU A 56 -1.36 23.10 3.96
N GLY A 57 -2.47 23.70 3.62
CA GLY A 57 -2.52 24.77 2.63
C GLY A 57 -3.41 25.93 3.06
N THR A 58 -3.00 27.12 2.66
CA THR A 58 -3.82 28.33 2.59
C THR A 58 -3.92 28.72 1.13
N ASP A 59 -4.66 29.77 0.81
CA ASP A 59 -4.78 30.25 -0.57
C ASP A 59 -3.43 30.70 -1.18
N THR A 60 -2.43 31.01 -0.35
CA THR A 60 -1.15 31.57 -0.79
C THR A 60 0.07 30.70 -0.50
N SER A 61 -0.06 29.66 0.31
CA SER A 61 1.07 28.81 0.70
C SER A 61 0.65 27.38 0.99
N SER A 62 1.57 26.45 0.79
CA SER A 62 1.39 25.05 1.17
C SER A 62 2.63 24.47 1.82
N GLN A 63 2.41 23.56 2.75
CA GLN A 63 3.42 22.68 3.33
C GLN A 63 2.99 21.23 3.13
N VAL A 64 3.90 20.39 2.70
CA VAL A 64 3.63 18.96 2.49
C VAL A 64 4.61 18.15 3.33
N ALA A 65 4.09 17.24 4.13
CA ALA A 65 4.84 16.13 4.71
C ALA A 65 4.46 14.85 3.97
N LEU A 66 5.45 14.09 3.53
CA LEU A 66 5.29 12.87 2.75
C LEU A 66 6.18 11.78 3.32
N ALA A 67 5.64 10.58 3.47
CA ALA A 67 6.38 9.36 3.74
C ALA A 67 6.14 8.36 2.61
N ASN A 68 7.18 7.98 1.89
CA ASN A 68 7.16 6.91 0.92
C ASN A 68 7.77 5.68 1.56
N THR A 69 6.95 4.69 1.87
CA THR A 69 7.33 3.50 2.61
C THR A 69 7.24 2.28 1.71
N THR A 70 8.35 1.58 1.55
CA THR A 70 8.41 0.22 1.00
C THR A 70 8.51 -0.75 2.17
N PHE A 71 7.67 -1.79 2.16
CA PHE A 71 7.61 -2.77 3.25
C PHE A 71 7.57 -4.20 2.72
N GLY A 72 8.15 -5.14 3.49
CA GLY A 72 8.17 -6.56 3.13
C GLY A 72 9.34 -7.30 3.75
N GLY A 73 9.66 -8.47 3.15
CA GLY A 73 10.73 -9.36 3.61
C GLY A 73 10.29 -10.31 4.73
N LYS A 74 11.12 -11.31 4.99
CA LYS A 74 10.83 -12.40 5.95
C LYS A 74 10.48 -11.89 7.35
N ASN A 75 11.15 -10.84 7.82
CA ASN A 75 10.97 -10.25 9.14
C ASN A 75 10.25 -8.92 9.09
N THR A 76 9.53 -8.64 8.03
CA THR A 76 8.89 -7.38 7.69
C THR A 76 9.73 -6.18 8.10
N VAL A 77 10.37 -5.54 7.16
CA VAL A 77 11.11 -4.31 7.37
C VAL A 77 10.44 -3.18 6.60
N TYR A 78 10.68 -1.96 7.05
CA TYR A 78 10.18 -0.75 6.38
C TYR A 78 11.37 0.07 5.92
N HIS A 79 11.37 0.40 4.63
CA HIS A 79 12.27 1.40 4.05
C HIS A 79 11.45 2.66 3.79
N ILE A 80 11.79 3.73 4.49
CA ILE A 80 11.00 4.96 4.51
C ILE A 80 11.84 6.10 3.96
N THR A 81 11.34 6.79 2.96
CA THR A 81 11.85 8.10 2.53
C THR A 81 10.86 9.17 2.96
N ASN A 82 11.25 9.96 3.93
CA ASN A 82 10.48 11.10 4.41
C ASN A 82 10.85 12.35 3.63
N GLN A 83 9.85 13.18 3.31
CA GLN A 83 10.05 14.48 2.66
C GLN A 83 9.17 15.54 3.32
N THR A 84 9.74 16.71 3.54
CA THR A 84 8.99 17.90 3.93
C THR A 84 9.26 19.01 2.94
N THR A 85 8.20 19.54 2.32
CA THR A 85 8.27 20.72 1.46
C THR A 85 7.60 21.89 2.14
N ASN A 86 8.32 22.99 2.33
CA ASN A 86 7.80 24.23 2.91
C ASN A 86 8.31 25.43 2.09
N LYS A 87 7.39 26.27 1.61
CA LYS A 87 7.70 27.43 0.76
C LYS A 87 8.65 27.10 -0.40
N GLY A 88 8.39 25.97 -1.09
CA GLY A 88 9.17 25.49 -2.23
C GLY A 88 10.52 24.84 -1.88
N LYS A 89 10.95 24.84 -0.62
CA LYS A 89 12.18 24.13 -0.17
C LYS A 89 11.80 22.74 0.31
N THR A 90 12.49 21.73 -0.22
CA THR A 90 12.29 20.32 0.15
C THR A 90 13.49 19.82 0.93
N SER A 91 13.24 19.18 2.06
CA SER A 91 14.19 18.35 2.81
C SER A 91 13.73 16.89 2.78
N SER A 92 14.68 15.97 2.77
CA SER A 92 14.38 14.54 2.83
C SER A 92 15.36 13.81 3.72
N ASN A 93 14.91 12.71 4.32
CA ASN A 93 15.75 11.73 4.99
C ASN A 93 15.32 10.32 4.61
N GLU A 94 16.20 9.38 4.80
CA GLU A 94 16.00 7.96 4.55
C GLU A 94 16.14 7.19 5.85
N GLU A 95 15.22 6.26 6.06
CA GLU A 95 15.16 5.44 7.27
C GLU A 95 14.88 3.98 6.91
N TRP A 96 15.47 3.09 7.71
CA TRP A 96 15.10 1.68 7.74
C TRP A 96 14.58 1.32 9.12
N VAL A 97 13.48 0.60 9.19
CA VAL A 97 12.86 0.20 10.44
C VAL A 97 12.74 -1.32 10.49
N ASN A 98 13.14 -1.90 11.59
CA ASN A 98 12.87 -3.28 11.96
C ASN A 98 12.18 -3.34 13.34
N LEU A 99 11.98 -4.53 13.89
CA LEU A 99 11.23 -4.74 15.13
C LEU A 99 11.63 -3.80 16.29
N ASN A 100 12.92 -3.52 16.45
CA ASN A 100 13.42 -2.79 17.63
C ASN A 100 14.08 -1.44 17.29
N ASN A 101 14.54 -1.26 16.06
CA ASN A 101 15.41 -0.14 15.71
C ASN A 101 14.90 0.63 14.50
N VAL A 102 15.18 1.92 14.53
CA VAL A 102 15.20 2.76 13.34
C VAL A 102 16.65 3.10 13.00
N TYR A 103 17.00 2.97 11.73
CA TYR A 103 18.29 3.33 11.16
C TYR A 103 18.07 4.56 10.31
N ILE A 104 18.80 5.64 10.58
CA ILE A 104 18.64 6.96 9.95
C ILE A 104 19.87 7.26 9.14
N ASN A 105 19.68 7.62 7.88
CA ASN A 105 20.77 8.06 7.01
C ASN A 105 21.20 9.47 7.38
N GLY A 106 22.43 9.60 7.92
CA GLY A 106 23.06 10.86 8.29
C GLY A 106 23.99 11.40 7.21
N GLN A 107 23.74 11.12 5.93
CA GLN A 107 24.53 11.50 4.76
C GLN A 107 25.90 10.78 4.66
N SER A 108 26.76 10.89 5.66
CA SER A 108 28.09 10.25 5.67
C SER A 108 28.15 8.94 6.47
N THR A 109 27.18 8.72 7.35
CA THR A 109 27.09 7.51 8.18
C THR A 109 25.64 7.22 8.55
N TRP A 110 25.36 5.96 8.90
CA TRP A 110 24.07 5.57 9.46
C TRP A 110 24.09 5.69 10.98
N TYR A 111 22.97 6.14 11.52
CA TYR A 111 22.71 6.17 12.95
C TYR A 111 21.59 5.19 13.29
N LYS A 112 21.69 4.56 14.45
CA LYS A 112 20.71 3.65 15.00
C LYS A 112 20.12 4.21 16.29
N ALA A 113 18.80 4.08 16.43
CA ALA A 113 18.09 4.42 17.66
C ALA A 113 17.01 3.39 17.95
N ASP A 114 16.57 3.33 19.19
CA ASP A 114 15.37 2.62 19.58
C ASP A 114 14.15 3.29 18.93
N LEU A 115 13.30 2.48 18.29
CA LEU A 115 12.18 2.99 17.50
C LEU A 115 11.19 3.76 18.39
N GLU A 116 10.79 3.19 19.50
CA GLU A 116 9.76 3.79 20.37
C GLU A 116 10.27 5.04 21.09
N LYS A 117 11.53 5.00 21.56
CA LYS A 117 12.15 6.18 22.20
C LYS A 117 12.29 7.36 21.26
N LEU A 118 12.57 7.11 19.99
CA LEU A 118 12.77 8.17 19.00
C LEU A 118 11.46 8.72 18.46
N THR A 119 10.53 7.84 18.09
CA THR A 119 9.31 8.22 17.36
C THR A 119 8.09 8.38 18.26
N GLY A 120 8.09 7.77 19.45
CA GLY A 120 6.92 7.64 20.31
C GLY A 120 5.93 6.56 19.82
N HIS A 121 6.31 5.77 18.83
CA HIS A 121 5.51 4.70 18.25
C HIS A 121 6.29 3.40 18.25
N ASN A 122 5.63 2.31 18.61
CA ASN A 122 6.23 1.00 18.53
C ASN A 122 6.00 0.35 17.16
N TYR A 123 6.69 -0.76 16.93
CA TYR A 123 6.63 -1.48 15.66
C TYR A 123 5.22 -2.02 15.34
N ALA A 124 4.44 -2.42 16.33
CA ALA A 124 3.08 -2.91 16.13
C ALA A 124 2.16 -1.80 15.62
N GLU A 125 2.26 -0.58 16.17
CA GLU A 125 1.51 0.59 15.71
C GLU A 125 1.85 0.96 14.26
N LEU A 126 3.14 0.88 13.86
CA LEU A 126 3.56 1.09 12.49
C LEU A 126 2.98 0.01 11.55
N THR A 127 3.02 -1.24 11.99
CA THR A 127 2.46 -2.37 11.25
C THR A 127 0.95 -2.24 11.06
N ASP A 128 0.24 -1.85 12.11
CA ASP A 128 -1.21 -1.63 12.06
C ASP A 128 -1.58 -0.47 11.12
N ALA A 129 -0.81 0.60 11.14
CA ALA A 129 -1.05 1.75 10.28
C ALA A 129 -0.80 1.45 8.78
N ILE A 130 0.14 0.56 8.48
CA ILE A 130 0.57 0.25 7.10
C ILE A 130 -0.03 -1.07 6.61
N MET A 131 0.22 -2.18 7.30
CA MET A 131 -0.13 -3.51 6.80
C MET A 131 -1.54 -3.96 7.23
N ASN A 132 -1.95 -3.62 8.44
CA ASN A 132 -3.26 -3.98 8.98
C ASN A 132 -4.30 -2.87 8.78
N ASN A 133 -4.08 -1.97 7.82
CA ASN A 133 -4.98 -0.86 7.58
C ASN A 133 -6.44 -1.32 7.44
N HIS A 134 -7.27 -0.96 8.41
CA HIS A 134 -8.67 -1.36 8.49
C HIS A 134 -9.51 -0.95 7.29
N MET A 135 -9.12 0.10 6.57
CA MET A 135 -9.81 0.51 5.34
C MET A 135 -9.67 -0.54 4.24
N ILE A 136 -8.63 -1.39 4.32
CA ILE A 136 -8.33 -2.46 3.36
C ILE A 136 -8.74 -3.82 3.94
N THR A 137 -8.21 -4.15 5.11
CA THR A 137 -8.33 -5.51 5.69
C THR A 137 -9.69 -5.76 6.33
N ASN A 138 -10.30 -4.71 6.90
CA ASN A 138 -11.60 -4.79 7.56
C ASN A 138 -12.45 -3.52 7.32
N PRO A 139 -12.81 -3.20 6.04
CA PRO A 139 -13.63 -2.04 5.74
C PRO A 139 -15.01 -2.17 6.40
N SER A 140 -15.53 -1.05 6.92
CA SER A 140 -16.87 -1.02 7.52
C SER A 140 -17.95 -1.31 6.48
N ASP A 141 -19.09 -1.83 6.92
CA ASP A 141 -20.25 -2.08 6.06
C ASP A 141 -20.73 -0.80 5.35
N GLN A 142 -20.63 0.34 6.03
CA GLN A 142 -20.93 1.64 5.45
C GLN A 142 -20.02 1.95 4.25
N LEU A 143 -18.69 1.70 4.36
CA LEU A 143 -17.76 1.88 3.24
C LEU A 143 -18.05 0.89 2.11
N VAL A 144 -18.29 -0.38 2.45
CA VAL A 144 -18.60 -1.44 1.47
C VAL A 144 -19.89 -1.11 0.71
N SER A 145 -20.92 -0.63 1.40
CA SER A 145 -22.18 -0.20 0.79
C SER A 145 -21.99 0.99 -0.15
N ALA A 146 -21.15 1.95 0.24
CA ALA A 146 -20.87 3.15 -0.56
C ALA A 146 -20.08 2.87 -1.84
N TYR A 147 -19.43 1.72 -1.98
CA TYR A 147 -18.67 1.40 -3.18
C TYR A 147 -19.55 1.31 -4.44
N LYS A 148 -19.19 2.11 -5.44
CA LYS A 148 -19.62 1.95 -6.84
C LYS A 148 -18.56 1.17 -7.59
N MET A 149 -18.98 0.13 -8.33
CA MET A 149 -18.06 -0.73 -9.07
C MET A 149 -18.17 -0.47 -10.56
N LYS A 150 -17.02 -0.28 -11.22
CA LYS A 150 -16.86 -0.37 -12.68
C LYS A 150 -16.00 -1.58 -12.99
N LYS A 151 -16.34 -2.31 -14.06
CA LYS A 151 -15.52 -3.41 -14.58
C LYS A 151 -15.10 -3.12 -16.01
N SER A 152 -13.90 -3.54 -16.37
CA SER A 152 -13.41 -3.58 -17.74
C SER A 152 -12.71 -4.91 -17.98
N LYS A 153 -12.60 -5.32 -19.24
CA LYS A 153 -11.88 -6.53 -19.64
C LYS A 153 -10.93 -6.15 -20.79
N LYS A 154 -9.66 -6.49 -20.64
CA LYS A 154 -8.65 -6.32 -21.68
C LYS A 154 -7.78 -7.57 -21.72
N ASP A 155 -7.54 -8.12 -22.90
CA ASP A 155 -6.72 -9.32 -23.15
C ASP A 155 -7.11 -10.50 -22.23
N GLY A 156 -8.41 -10.73 -22.04
CA GLY A 156 -8.94 -11.79 -21.20
C GLY A 156 -8.96 -11.47 -19.69
N VAL A 157 -8.27 -10.43 -19.24
CA VAL A 157 -8.12 -10.07 -17.82
C VAL A 157 -9.17 -9.05 -17.40
N TYR A 158 -9.91 -9.35 -16.33
CA TYR A 158 -10.84 -8.40 -15.71
C TYR A 158 -10.10 -7.42 -14.79
N THR A 159 -10.51 -6.15 -14.89
CA THR A 159 -10.13 -5.08 -13.96
C THR A 159 -11.39 -4.53 -13.32
N TYR A 160 -11.41 -4.50 -12.00
CA TYR A 160 -12.51 -3.96 -11.19
C TYR A 160 -12.03 -2.71 -10.48
N THR A 161 -12.75 -1.61 -10.66
CA THR A 161 -12.49 -0.35 -9.95
C THR A 161 -13.65 -0.08 -9.01
N LEU A 162 -13.36 -0.06 -7.71
CA LEU A 162 -14.28 0.36 -6.66
C LEU A 162 -13.99 1.80 -6.30
N THR A 163 -15.02 2.64 -6.24
CA THR A 163 -14.92 4.03 -5.78
C THR A 163 -15.98 4.32 -4.74
N ALA A 164 -15.62 5.01 -3.66
CA ALA A 164 -16.56 5.49 -2.66
C ALA A 164 -16.26 6.95 -2.30
N LYS A 165 -17.31 7.68 -1.96
CA LYS A 165 -17.25 9.02 -1.35
C LYS A 165 -17.99 8.96 -0.02
N SER A 166 -17.48 9.65 1.00
CA SER A 166 -18.13 9.72 2.30
C SER A 166 -17.97 11.11 2.91
N THR A 167 -18.97 11.52 3.68
CA THR A 167 -18.96 12.68 4.56
C THR A 167 -19.13 12.26 6.02
N ASP A 168 -19.13 10.96 6.30
CA ASP A 168 -19.21 10.43 7.65
C ASP A 168 -17.97 10.79 8.46
N GLN A 169 -18.18 11.50 9.57
CA GLN A 169 -17.11 12.04 10.42
C GLN A 169 -16.27 10.95 11.08
N ALA A 170 -16.90 9.89 11.57
CA ALA A 170 -16.21 8.81 12.27
C ALA A 170 -15.33 8.02 11.31
N LEU A 171 -15.86 7.70 10.13
CA LEU A 171 -15.14 6.99 9.08
C LEU A 171 -13.94 7.82 8.57
N MET A 172 -14.12 9.13 8.36
CA MET A 172 -13.06 10.03 7.93
C MET A 172 -11.95 10.15 8.99
N LYS A 173 -12.31 10.28 10.27
CA LYS A 173 -11.33 10.29 11.38
C LYS A 173 -10.54 9.00 11.43
N LYS A 174 -11.21 7.85 11.34
CA LYS A 174 -10.58 6.53 11.33
C LYS A 174 -9.62 6.34 10.15
N ALA A 175 -9.96 6.87 8.98
CA ALA A 175 -9.11 6.80 7.79
C ALA A 175 -7.88 7.72 7.88
N ALA A 176 -8.00 8.90 8.48
CA ALA A 176 -6.94 9.90 8.55
C ALA A 176 -5.92 9.66 9.68
N ALA A 177 -6.36 9.10 10.81
CA ALA A 177 -5.51 8.97 12.00
C ALA A 177 -4.20 8.18 11.75
N PRO A 178 -4.18 7.02 11.08
CA PRO A 178 -2.94 6.31 10.79
C PRO A 178 -1.95 7.13 9.97
N ILE A 179 -2.48 7.93 9.01
CA ILE A 179 -1.65 8.74 8.11
C ILE A 179 -0.96 9.87 8.88
N PHE A 180 -1.69 10.56 9.75
CA PHE A 180 -1.10 11.59 10.60
C PHE A 180 0.00 11.03 11.51
N ASN A 181 -0.24 9.85 12.09
CA ASN A 181 0.70 9.24 13.03
C ASN A 181 2.00 8.79 12.33
N THR A 182 1.91 8.21 11.14
CA THR A 182 3.07 7.66 10.42
C THR A 182 3.79 8.67 9.52
N THR A 183 3.21 9.85 9.28
CA THR A 183 3.83 10.89 8.43
C THR A 183 4.56 11.95 9.25
N ALA A 184 4.40 11.96 10.58
CA ALA A 184 5.09 12.89 11.46
C ALA A 184 6.59 12.55 11.55
N GLN A 185 7.45 13.53 11.18
CA GLN A 185 8.91 13.37 11.12
C GLN A 185 9.62 13.99 12.35
N SER A 186 8.87 14.52 13.29
CA SER A 186 9.38 15.06 14.56
C SER A 186 8.28 15.12 15.61
N THR A 187 8.68 15.13 16.89
CA THR A 187 7.73 15.28 18.01
C THR A 187 6.90 16.56 17.91
N ASN A 188 7.47 17.66 17.41
CA ASN A 188 6.71 18.90 17.18
C ASN A 188 5.67 18.75 16.08
N GLN A 189 6.02 18.10 14.98
CA GLN A 189 5.07 17.83 13.90
C GLN A 189 3.96 16.88 14.35
N ALA A 190 4.28 15.86 15.13
CA ALA A 190 3.29 14.96 15.73
C ALA A 190 2.28 15.73 16.62
N LYS A 191 2.75 16.68 17.43
CA LYS A 191 1.87 17.55 18.24
C LYS A 191 0.94 18.40 17.37
N VAL A 192 1.47 18.98 16.28
CA VAL A 192 0.67 19.77 15.32
C VAL A 192 -0.38 18.87 14.67
N PHE A 193 -0.01 17.68 14.19
CA PHE A 193 -0.95 16.75 13.56
C PHE A 193 -2.04 16.30 14.54
N LYS A 194 -1.70 16.06 15.80
CA LYS A 194 -2.68 15.73 16.85
C LYS A 194 -3.69 16.87 17.08
N GLN A 195 -3.24 18.12 17.04
CA GLN A 195 -4.14 19.28 17.13
C GLN A 195 -5.04 19.37 15.89
N ILE A 196 -4.51 19.15 14.69
CA ILE A 196 -5.30 19.11 13.46
C ILE A 196 -6.37 18.02 13.52
N GLN A 197 -6.04 16.83 13.97
CA GLN A 197 -7.01 15.74 14.15
C GLN A 197 -8.14 16.13 15.12
N LYS A 198 -7.80 16.84 16.21
CA LYS A 198 -8.76 17.25 17.23
C LYS A 198 -9.68 18.40 16.77
N LEU A 199 -9.11 19.41 16.11
CA LEU A 199 -9.79 20.66 15.78
C LEU A 199 -10.32 20.74 14.35
N GLY A 200 -9.83 19.87 13.47
CA GLY A 200 -10.19 19.85 12.05
C GLY A 200 -11.65 19.46 11.82
N LYS A 201 -12.32 20.19 10.95
CA LYS A 201 -13.63 19.83 10.43
C LYS A 201 -13.45 18.94 9.20
N TYR A 202 -13.73 17.67 9.34
CA TYR A 202 -13.67 16.69 8.24
C TYR A 202 -14.78 16.99 7.24
N GLN A 203 -14.43 17.13 5.95
CA GLN A 203 -15.35 17.57 4.90
C GLN A 203 -15.73 16.47 3.94
N SER A 204 -14.77 15.71 3.46
CA SER A 204 -15.00 14.66 2.49
C SER A 204 -13.90 13.61 2.52
N MET A 205 -14.26 12.40 2.17
CA MET A 205 -13.33 11.31 1.91
C MET A 205 -13.62 10.70 0.54
N ASN A 206 -12.56 10.37 -0.19
CA ASN A 206 -12.63 9.61 -1.43
C ASN A 206 -11.78 8.35 -1.29
N VAL A 207 -12.33 7.22 -1.69
CA VAL A 207 -11.64 5.93 -1.72
C VAL A 207 -11.69 5.37 -3.12
N LYS A 208 -10.57 4.80 -3.59
CA LYS A 208 -10.49 4.08 -4.85
C LYS A 208 -9.64 2.81 -4.65
N ALA A 209 -10.21 1.66 -4.98
CA ALA A 209 -9.50 0.39 -5.03
C ALA A 209 -9.56 -0.19 -6.44
N VAL A 210 -8.46 -0.78 -6.89
CA VAL A 210 -8.38 -1.48 -8.17
C VAL A 210 -7.96 -2.91 -7.91
N VAL A 211 -8.77 -3.85 -8.37
CA VAL A 211 -8.47 -5.29 -8.39
C VAL A 211 -8.26 -5.71 -9.83
N LYS A 212 -7.12 -6.27 -10.13
CA LYS A 212 -6.73 -6.77 -11.44
C LYS A 212 -6.20 -8.19 -11.28
N ASP A 213 -6.61 -9.09 -12.17
CA ASP A 213 -6.17 -10.49 -12.11
C ASP A 213 -6.36 -11.09 -10.71
N ASP A 214 -7.55 -10.88 -10.15
CA ASP A 214 -7.97 -11.36 -8.82
C ASP A 214 -7.13 -10.87 -7.62
N LYS A 215 -6.24 -9.89 -7.82
CA LYS A 215 -5.38 -9.32 -6.78
C LYS A 215 -5.62 -7.82 -6.63
N LEU A 216 -5.50 -7.32 -5.39
CA LEU A 216 -5.46 -5.88 -5.16
C LEU A 216 -4.24 -5.31 -5.89
N SER A 217 -4.47 -4.33 -6.76
CA SER A 217 -3.43 -3.64 -7.54
C SER A 217 -3.09 -2.29 -6.93
N THR A 218 -4.10 -1.50 -6.58
CA THR A 218 -3.92 -0.21 -5.90
C THR A 218 -5.06 0.04 -4.92
N PHE A 219 -4.76 0.79 -3.86
CA PHE A 219 -5.74 1.31 -2.93
C PHE A 219 -5.38 2.74 -2.55
N ASN A 220 -6.32 3.66 -2.72
CA ASN A 220 -6.11 5.07 -2.42
C ASN A 220 -7.22 5.57 -1.51
N VAL A 221 -6.86 6.33 -0.48
CA VAL A 221 -7.79 7.07 0.36
C VAL A 221 -7.29 8.50 0.53
N PHE A 222 -8.19 9.47 0.37
CA PHE A 222 -7.92 10.89 0.59
C PHE A 222 -9.03 11.47 1.45
N VAL A 223 -8.63 12.21 2.48
CA VAL A 223 -9.52 12.89 3.41
C VAL A 223 -9.22 14.39 3.37
N ASN A 224 -10.24 15.20 3.19
CA ASN A 224 -10.12 16.64 3.25
C ASN A 224 -10.71 17.16 4.56
N LEU A 225 -9.97 18.05 5.21
CA LEU A 225 -10.36 18.74 6.42
C LEU A 225 -10.22 20.26 6.23
N LYS A 226 -10.92 21.02 7.05
CA LYS A 226 -10.75 22.46 7.19
C LYS A 226 -10.40 22.80 8.63
N LEU A 227 -9.37 23.59 8.84
CA LEU A 227 -8.96 24.09 10.15
C LEU A 227 -9.14 25.61 10.18
N GLY A 228 -10.08 26.06 11.01
CA GLY A 228 -10.51 27.47 11.02
C GLY A 228 -11.13 27.90 9.69
N LYS A 229 -10.96 29.17 9.31
CA LYS A 229 -11.53 29.72 8.08
C LYS A 229 -10.65 29.56 6.85
N LEU A 230 -9.33 29.55 7.03
CA LEU A 230 -8.36 29.72 5.93
C LEU A 230 -7.52 28.47 5.62
N MET A 231 -7.38 27.53 6.57
CA MET A 231 -6.47 26.41 6.36
C MET A 231 -7.23 25.18 5.84
N HIS A 232 -6.78 24.67 4.71
CA HIS A 232 -7.21 23.40 4.14
C HIS A 232 -6.16 22.32 4.45
N VAL A 233 -6.64 21.16 4.87
CA VAL A 233 -5.79 20.00 5.15
C VAL A 233 -6.24 18.86 4.27
N LYS A 234 -5.29 18.27 3.52
CA LYS A 234 -5.53 17.06 2.75
C LYS A 234 -4.61 15.95 3.28
N VAL A 235 -5.21 14.86 3.66
CA VAL A 235 -4.52 13.65 4.14
C VAL A 235 -4.70 12.56 3.11
N GLY A 236 -3.63 11.90 2.70
CA GLY A 236 -3.67 10.90 1.65
C GLY A 236 -2.84 9.68 1.95
N GLN A 237 -3.32 8.53 1.48
CA GLN A 237 -2.61 7.26 1.53
C GLN A 237 -2.86 6.50 0.22
N SER A 238 -1.77 6.08 -0.44
CA SER A 238 -1.81 5.40 -1.73
C SER A 238 -0.94 4.16 -1.68
N TYR A 239 -1.54 3.00 -1.84
CA TYR A 239 -0.88 1.70 -1.88
C TYR A 239 -0.74 1.19 -3.30
N GLY A 240 0.37 0.49 -3.54
CA GLY A 240 0.63 -0.25 -4.78
C GLY A 240 1.80 -1.22 -4.65
N ASN A 241 2.23 -1.79 -5.78
CA ASN A 241 3.39 -2.69 -5.87
C ASN A 241 3.34 -3.86 -4.87
N PHE A 242 2.13 -4.38 -4.62
CA PHE A 242 1.91 -5.50 -3.72
C PHE A 242 2.62 -6.76 -4.21
N GLY A 243 3.31 -7.48 -3.31
CA GLY A 243 4.05 -8.70 -3.60
C GLY A 243 5.41 -8.48 -4.27
N SER A 244 5.85 -7.23 -4.47
CA SER A 244 7.09 -6.92 -5.19
C SER A 244 8.32 -6.81 -4.29
N HIS A 245 8.17 -6.91 -2.97
CA HIS A 245 9.23 -6.62 -1.99
C HIS A 245 9.42 -7.74 -0.95
N ASP A 246 9.12 -8.98 -1.33
CA ASP A 246 9.23 -10.15 -0.43
C ASP A 246 10.68 -10.45 -0.01
N PHE A 247 11.67 -9.89 -0.73
CA PHE A 247 13.11 -9.99 -0.46
C PHE A 247 13.66 -8.83 0.38
N LEU A 248 12.85 -7.85 0.76
CA LEU A 248 13.31 -6.63 1.43
C LEU A 248 14.01 -6.95 2.76
N LYS A 249 15.17 -6.35 2.97
CA LYS A 249 15.96 -6.46 4.20
C LYS A 249 16.74 -5.18 4.44
N VAL A 250 17.01 -4.89 5.71
CA VAL A 250 17.90 -3.77 6.10
C VAL A 250 19.29 -4.01 5.47
N PRO A 251 19.84 -3.04 4.72
CA PRO A 251 21.16 -3.20 4.10
C PRO A 251 22.28 -3.24 5.15
N THR A 252 23.36 -3.95 4.84
CA THR A 252 24.51 -4.11 5.75
C THR A 252 25.10 -2.77 6.17
N SER A 253 25.13 -1.78 5.28
CA SER A 253 25.58 -0.41 5.60
C SER A 253 24.76 0.23 6.72
N ALA A 254 23.45 -0.02 6.78
CA ALA A 254 22.60 0.48 7.84
C ALA A 254 22.71 -0.36 9.12
N THR A 255 22.88 -1.70 9.01
CA THR A 255 23.04 -2.55 10.22
C THR A 255 24.30 -2.27 11.01
N ASN A 256 25.35 -1.71 10.37
CA ASN A 256 26.59 -1.26 11.01
C ASN A 256 26.52 0.18 11.53
N ALA A 257 25.32 0.72 11.72
CA ALA A 257 25.08 2.09 12.17
C ALA A 257 25.65 2.35 13.58
N LYS A 258 26.12 3.58 13.79
CA LYS A 258 26.49 4.09 15.12
C LYS A 258 25.23 4.43 15.92
N ASP A 259 25.32 4.39 17.23
CA ASP A 259 24.20 4.86 18.05
C ASP A 259 23.97 6.35 17.80
N LEU A 260 22.68 6.74 17.75
CA LEU A 260 22.33 8.14 17.55
C LEU A 260 22.82 8.97 18.75
N PRO A 261 23.58 10.06 18.52
CA PRO A 261 24.05 10.91 19.61
C PRO A 261 22.86 11.42 20.46
N THR A 262 22.88 11.14 21.74
CA THR A 262 21.94 11.75 22.67
C THR A 262 22.31 13.21 22.85
N THR A 263 21.47 14.12 22.38
CA THR A 263 21.60 15.54 22.72
C THR A 263 21.30 15.69 24.20
N ASN A 264 22.37 15.66 25.04
CA ASN A 264 22.26 16.13 26.40
C ASN A 264 21.93 17.63 26.34
N THR A 265 20.64 17.94 26.35
CA THR A 265 20.19 19.30 26.63
C THR A 265 20.53 19.58 28.09
N LYS A 266 21.77 20.03 28.35
CA LYS A 266 22.07 20.66 29.63
C LYS A 266 21.08 21.81 29.75
N LYS A 267 20.08 21.63 30.62
CA LYS A 267 19.31 22.77 31.12
C LYS A 267 20.29 23.74 31.75
N LYS A 268 20.54 24.87 31.11
CA LYS A 268 21.04 26.05 31.77
C LYS A 268 19.88 26.77 32.40
#